data_f3c90b3417de9608ae7b61539c42ba76
#
_entry.id   f3c90b3417de9608ae7b61539c42ba76
#
_cell.length_a   1.000
_cell.length_b   1.000
_cell.length_c   1.000
_cell.angle_alpha   90.00
_cell.angle_beta   90.00
_cell.angle_gamma   90.00
#
_symmetry.space_group_name_H-M   'P 1'
#
loop_
_entity.id
_entity.type
_entity.pdbx_description
1 polymer ?
#
loop_
_entity_poly.entity_id
_entity_poly.type
_entity_poly.pdbx_seq_one_letter_code
_entity_poly.pdbx_strand_id
1 'polypeptide(L)'
;MKVLISLSSFGAAETARHGQLWCTELGRQAGADGVEVRGELLRDAAAELPAMAGLAAVYSSPEGLWTHDGHLDEAALARGLHAAAVLQAPRLKMAIGGFGDQSHASLVRLKALLEGAPQVRLVIENDQTATAGTLPALQAFFAAQAQAGMGLGMTFDMGNWHWQGECPLQAAEALAPYVCYVHCKGVQRLPGKWVAVPLAESVAPWRAVLRALPASVPHAIEYPLVGDDLVAVTRDQVAFIRAAREAA
;
A
#
# COMPACT_ATOMS: atom_id res chain seq x y z
N MET A 1 7.64 -16.27 1.10
CA MET A 1 7.05 -14.91 0.95
C MET A 1 6.07 -14.65 2.08
N LYS A 2 5.99 -13.41 2.60
CA LYS A 2 4.98 -13.02 3.60
C LYS A 2 3.69 -12.55 2.93
N VAL A 3 2.54 -12.98 3.45
CA VAL A 3 1.21 -12.51 3.04
C VAL A 3 0.61 -11.67 4.15
N LEU A 4 0.30 -10.41 3.84
CA LEU A 4 -0.32 -9.44 4.73
C LEU A 4 -1.79 -9.22 4.33
N ILE A 5 -2.55 -8.58 5.22
CA ILE A 5 -3.92 -8.12 4.93
C ILE A 5 -3.95 -6.59 5.10
N SER A 6 -4.34 -5.86 4.06
CA SER A 6 -4.77 -4.48 4.22
C SER A 6 -6.12 -4.48 4.94
N LEU A 7 -6.24 -3.79 6.07
CA LEU A 7 -7.44 -3.87 6.90
C LEU A 7 -8.69 -3.26 6.24
N SER A 8 -8.51 -2.50 5.15
CA SER A 8 -9.62 -2.08 4.28
C SER A 8 -10.33 -3.25 3.59
N SER A 9 -9.68 -4.41 3.47
CA SER A 9 -10.26 -5.61 2.85
C SER A 9 -11.48 -6.16 3.59
N PHE A 10 -11.60 -5.91 4.89
CA PHE A 10 -12.78 -6.31 5.68
C PHE A 10 -13.99 -5.37 5.47
N GLY A 11 -13.81 -4.29 4.69
CA GLY A 11 -14.84 -3.31 4.41
C GLY A 11 -15.00 -2.26 5.52
N ALA A 12 -15.40 -1.04 5.10
CA ALA A 12 -15.54 0.10 6.01
C ALA A 12 -16.60 -0.13 7.09
N ALA A 13 -17.68 -0.85 6.77
CA ALA A 13 -18.76 -1.12 7.72
C ALA A 13 -18.31 -2.03 8.87
N GLU A 14 -17.62 -3.14 8.58
CA GLU A 14 -17.11 -4.06 9.60
C GLU A 14 -15.99 -3.41 10.42
N THR A 15 -15.10 -2.67 9.76
CA THR A 15 -14.04 -1.93 10.45
C THR A 15 -14.61 -0.83 11.34
N ALA A 16 -15.66 -0.12 10.88
CA ALA A 16 -16.36 0.87 11.72
C ALA A 16 -17.10 0.25 12.91
N ARG A 17 -17.60 -0.97 12.75
CA ARG A 17 -18.33 -1.70 13.81
C ARG A 17 -17.39 -2.25 14.88
N HIS A 18 -16.31 -2.88 14.50
CA HIS A 18 -15.46 -3.70 15.36
C HIS A 18 -14.09 -3.08 15.66
N GLY A 19 -13.63 -2.12 14.84
CA GLY A 19 -12.29 -1.51 14.91
C GLY A 19 -11.20 -2.36 14.24
N GLN A 20 -10.06 -1.72 13.96
CA GLN A 20 -8.96 -2.38 13.25
C GLN A 20 -8.23 -3.43 14.11
N LEU A 21 -8.26 -3.33 15.43
CA LEU A 21 -7.69 -4.37 16.31
C LEU A 21 -8.42 -5.71 16.15
N TRP A 22 -9.74 -5.70 16.05
CA TRP A 22 -10.53 -6.90 15.77
C TRP A 22 -10.19 -7.50 14.38
N CYS A 23 -10.08 -6.66 13.35
CA CYS A 23 -9.67 -7.07 12.01
C CYS A 23 -8.26 -7.67 12.01
N THR A 24 -7.35 -7.11 12.81
CA THR A 24 -5.97 -7.62 12.98
C THR A 24 -5.96 -9.03 13.57
N GLU A 25 -6.77 -9.24 14.61
CA GLU A 25 -6.89 -10.57 15.23
C GLU A 25 -7.51 -11.60 14.28
N LEU A 26 -8.50 -11.20 13.48
CA LEU A 26 -9.08 -12.03 12.43
C LEU A 26 -8.03 -12.45 11.38
N GLY A 27 -7.23 -11.49 10.89
CA GLY A 27 -6.12 -11.79 9.96
C GLY A 27 -5.10 -12.76 10.56
N ARG A 28 -4.75 -12.60 11.84
CA ARG A 28 -3.86 -13.50 12.57
C ARG A 28 -4.42 -14.94 12.67
N GLN A 29 -5.69 -15.09 13.02
CA GLN A 29 -6.39 -16.39 13.08
C GLN A 29 -6.49 -17.06 11.72
N ALA A 30 -6.57 -16.28 10.65
CA ALA A 30 -6.55 -16.76 9.27
C ALA A 30 -5.16 -17.15 8.76
N GLY A 31 -4.09 -16.94 9.56
CA GLY A 31 -2.72 -17.31 9.21
C GLY A 31 -2.01 -16.29 8.30
N ALA A 32 -2.42 -15.04 8.30
CA ALA A 32 -1.66 -13.95 7.70
C ALA A 32 -0.36 -13.68 8.49
N ASP A 33 0.68 -13.21 7.79
CA ASP A 33 2.00 -12.93 8.39
C ASP A 33 2.07 -11.51 8.99
N GLY A 34 0.97 -10.75 8.96
CA GLY A 34 0.82 -9.40 9.50
C GLY A 34 -0.29 -8.64 8.81
N VAL A 35 -0.46 -7.39 9.20
CA VAL A 35 -1.49 -6.51 8.66
C VAL A 35 -0.93 -5.15 8.24
N GLU A 36 -1.66 -4.47 7.36
CA GLU A 36 -1.50 -3.05 7.06
C GLU A 36 -2.64 -2.29 7.72
N VAL A 37 -2.31 -1.45 8.71
CA VAL A 37 -3.26 -0.56 9.39
C VAL A 37 -3.53 0.65 8.50
N ARG A 38 -4.81 1.01 8.38
CA ARG A 38 -5.30 2.08 7.50
C ARG A 38 -5.61 3.34 8.32
N GLY A 39 -4.88 4.42 8.06
CA GLY A 39 -5.06 5.69 8.80
C GLY A 39 -6.46 6.27 8.68
N GLU A 40 -7.08 6.18 7.49
CA GLU A 40 -8.43 6.68 7.23
C GLU A 40 -9.54 5.89 7.92
N LEU A 41 -9.24 4.71 8.44
CA LEU A 41 -10.19 3.86 9.17
C LEU A 41 -10.04 3.93 10.70
N LEU A 42 -9.06 4.69 11.20
CA LEU A 42 -8.92 4.95 12.63
C LEU A 42 -10.01 5.93 13.10
N ARG A 43 -10.67 5.59 14.20
CA ARG A 43 -11.67 6.46 14.85
C ARG A 43 -11.05 7.28 15.97
N ASP A 44 -10.16 6.66 16.72
CA ASP A 44 -9.35 7.27 17.76
C ASP A 44 -7.92 6.75 17.65
N ALA A 45 -7.09 7.48 16.89
CA ALA A 45 -5.71 7.09 16.67
C ALA A 45 -4.90 6.99 17.97
N ALA A 46 -5.21 7.84 18.98
CA ALA A 46 -4.48 7.85 20.24
C ALA A 46 -4.71 6.57 21.06
N ALA A 47 -5.91 5.99 20.97
CA ALA A 47 -6.25 4.74 21.64
C ALA A 47 -5.91 3.50 20.79
N GLU A 48 -6.21 3.53 19.47
CA GLU A 48 -6.12 2.36 18.60
C GLU A 48 -4.68 2.01 18.22
N LEU A 49 -3.83 3.01 17.93
CA LEU A 49 -2.44 2.74 17.51
C LEU A 49 -1.63 1.99 18.59
N PRO A 50 -1.62 2.42 19.86
CA PRO A 50 -0.91 1.68 20.90
C PRO A 50 -1.45 0.26 21.11
N ALA A 51 -2.77 0.06 20.97
CA ALA A 51 -3.42 -1.24 21.15
C ALA A 51 -2.99 -2.27 20.08
N MET A 52 -2.54 -1.79 18.90
CA MET A 52 -2.05 -2.63 17.79
C MET A 52 -0.51 -2.66 17.69
N ALA A 53 0.21 -2.12 18.69
CA ALA A 53 1.68 -2.07 18.65
C ALA A 53 2.30 -3.46 18.52
N GLY A 54 3.22 -3.62 17.58
CA GLY A 54 3.89 -4.88 17.28
C GLY A 54 3.07 -5.89 16.45
N LEU A 55 1.80 -5.59 16.14
CA LEU A 55 0.94 -6.44 15.31
C LEU A 55 0.92 -6.01 13.83
N ALA A 56 1.20 -4.73 13.57
CA ALA A 56 1.18 -4.17 12.22
C ALA A 56 2.55 -4.28 11.54
N ALA A 57 2.55 -4.64 10.25
CA ALA A 57 3.73 -4.64 9.40
C ALA A 57 3.90 -3.33 8.60
N VAL A 58 2.80 -2.61 8.38
CA VAL A 58 2.72 -1.37 7.61
C VAL A 58 1.68 -0.44 8.24
N TYR A 59 1.99 0.85 8.30
CA TYR A 59 1.00 1.92 8.47
C TYR A 59 0.76 2.60 7.13
N SER A 60 -0.48 2.63 6.67
CA SER A 60 -0.90 3.34 5.46
C SER A 60 -1.48 4.69 5.84
N SER A 61 -0.78 5.76 5.50
CA SER A 61 -1.30 7.13 5.65
C SER A 61 -2.31 7.46 4.55
N PRO A 62 -3.42 8.14 4.87
CA PRO A 62 -4.35 8.67 3.86
C PRO A 62 -3.81 9.92 3.16
N GLU A 63 -2.71 10.47 3.64
CA GLU A 63 -2.14 11.75 3.16
C GLU A 63 -1.06 11.50 2.13
N GLY A 64 -0.94 12.42 1.16
CA GLY A 64 0.17 12.46 0.22
C GLY A 64 1.39 13.17 0.80
N LEU A 65 2.57 12.90 0.24
CA LEU A 65 3.82 13.55 0.65
C LEU A 65 3.93 15.00 0.18
N TRP A 66 3.37 15.31 -0.98
CA TRP A 66 3.33 16.67 -1.51
C TRP A 66 1.90 17.16 -1.62
N THR A 67 1.68 18.40 -1.24
CA THR A 67 0.43 19.12 -1.45
C THR A 67 0.11 19.23 -2.94
N HIS A 68 -1.12 19.60 -3.28
CA HIS A 68 -1.54 19.77 -4.68
C HIS A 68 -0.64 20.74 -5.47
N ASP A 69 -0.09 21.75 -4.81
CA ASP A 69 0.81 22.78 -5.38
C ASP A 69 2.28 22.38 -5.32
N GLY A 70 2.61 21.12 -5.01
CA GLY A 70 3.95 20.56 -5.06
C GLY A 70 4.86 20.93 -3.89
N HIS A 71 4.33 21.44 -2.78
CA HIS A 71 5.10 21.66 -1.55
C HIS A 71 5.15 20.38 -0.72
N LEU A 72 6.33 20.05 -0.17
CA LEU A 72 6.46 18.92 0.77
C LEU A 72 5.60 19.17 2.01
N ASP A 73 4.67 18.25 2.29
CA ASP A 73 3.85 18.27 3.51
C ASP A 73 4.59 17.59 4.66
N GLU A 74 5.49 18.37 5.29
CA GLU A 74 6.26 17.88 6.44
C GLU A 74 5.36 17.46 7.61
N ALA A 75 4.19 18.09 7.77
CA ALA A 75 3.27 17.76 8.83
C ALA A 75 2.59 16.41 8.58
N ALA A 76 2.17 16.12 7.34
CA ALA A 76 1.64 14.82 6.95
C ALA A 76 2.68 13.71 7.14
N LEU A 77 3.92 13.95 6.70
CA LEU A 77 5.02 13.01 6.91
C LEU A 77 5.28 12.75 8.40
N ALA A 78 5.33 13.80 9.22
CA ALA A 78 5.56 13.68 10.66
C ALA A 78 4.45 12.87 11.35
N ARG A 79 3.16 13.11 10.99
CA ARG A 79 2.04 12.32 11.49
C ARG A 79 2.16 10.85 11.10
N GLY A 80 2.52 10.57 9.83
CA GLY A 80 2.71 9.21 9.34
C GLY A 80 3.85 8.47 10.05
N LEU A 81 5.01 9.11 10.20
CA LEU A 81 6.16 8.55 10.91
C LEU A 81 5.85 8.29 12.39
N HIS A 82 5.14 9.23 13.05
CA HIS A 82 4.71 9.05 14.43
C HIS A 82 3.76 7.85 14.57
N ALA A 83 2.75 7.75 13.73
CA ALA A 83 1.80 6.63 13.75
C ALA A 83 2.49 5.28 13.51
N ALA A 84 3.38 5.20 12.53
CA ALA A 84 4.17 4.00 12.28
C ALA A 84 5.07 3.63 13.47
N ALA A 85 5.68 4.62 14.12
CA ALA A 85 6.52 4.41 15.30
C ALA A 85 5.70 3.90 16.51
N VAL A 86 4.52 4.47 16.78
CA VAL A 86 3.60 4.01 17.84
C VAL A 86 3.14 2.58 17.59
N LEU A 87 2.80 2.25 16.35
CA LEU A 87 2.46 0.89 15.92
C LEU A 87 3.64 -0.09 15.95
N GLN A 88 4.88 0.41 16.08
CA GLN A 88 6.10 -0.36 15.86
C GLN A 88 6.12 -1.00 14.45
N ALA A 89 5.45 -0.37 13.49
CA ALA A 89 5.42 -0.83 12.11
C ALA A 89 6.71 -0.40 11.38
N PRO A 90 7.43 -1.33 10.75
CA PRO A 90 8.70 -1.01 10.07
C PRO A 90 8.51 -0.22 8.75
N ARG A 91 7.27 -0.02 8.30
CA ARG A 91 6.95 0.68 7.05
C ARG A 91 5.85 1.72 7.25
N LEU A 92 6.08 2.89 6.67
CA LEU A 92 5.07 3.92 6.40
C LEU A 92 4.79 3.92 4.90
N LYS A 93 3.54 3.75 4.50
CA LYS A 93 3.10 3.84 3.10
C LYS A 93 2.39 5.18 2.87
N MET A 94 2.81 5.91 1.84
CA MET A 94 2.20 7.18 1.40
C MET A 94 2.19 7.27 -0.13
N ALA A 95 1.26 8.05 -0.69
CA ALA A 95 1.32 8.46 -2.10
C ALA A 95 2.24 9.66 -2.28
N ILE A 96 2.74 9.89 -3.50
CA ILE A 96 3.54 11.09 -3.80
C ILE A 96 2.71 12.38 -3.77
N GLY A 97 1.38 12.29 -3.91
CA GLY A 97 0.52 13.47 -3.96
C GLY A 97 0.79 14.33 -5.19
N GLY A 98 0.98 15.63 -4.99
CA GLY A 98 1.21 16.61 -6.05
C GLY A 98 2.68 16.80 -6.44
N PHE A 99 3.52 15.76 -6.36
CA PHE A 99 4.93 15.83 -6.77
C PHE A 99 5.08 16.27 -8.24
N GLY A 100 5.92 17.25 -8.47
CA GLY A 100 6.22 17.80 -9.81
C GLY A 100 7.58 18.51 -9.84
N ASP A 101 7.87 19.24 -10.92
CA ASP A 101 9.19 19.87 -11.12
C ASP A 101 9.60 20.80 -9.97
N GLN A 102 8.66 21.55 -9.41
CA GLN A 102 8.90 22.42 -8.26
C GLN A 102 9.23 21.69 -6.96
N SER A 103 8.91 20.40 -6.90
CA SER A 103 9.12 19.58 -5.69
C SER A 103 10.54 19.06 -5.54
N HIS A 104 11.35 19.08 -6.60
CA HIS A 104 12.69 18.48 -6.62
C HIS A 104 13.61 19.07 -5.52
N ALA A 105 13.56 20.38 -5.31
CA ALA A 105 14.38 21.03 -4.28
C ALA A 105 14.07 20.53 -2.86
N SER A 106 12.84 20.07 -2.61
CA SER A 106 12.40 19.57 -1.30
C SER A 106 12.86 18.14 -0.99
N LEU A 107 13.38 17.39 -1.98
CA LEU A 107 13.88 16.03 -1.78
C LEU A 107 15.04 15.98 -0.77
N VAL A 108 15.90 17.00 -0.75
CA VAL A 108 16.98 17.11 0.26
C VAL A 108 16.39 17.21 1.67
N ARG A 109 15.31 17.99 1.81
CA ARG A 109 14.61 18.11 3.09
C ARG A 109 13.91 16.82 3.48
N LEU A 110 13.23 16.17 2.55
CA LEU A 110 12.62 14.84 2.80
C LEU A 110 13.67 13.84 3.29
N LYS A 111 14.83 13.77 2.62
CA LYS A 111 15.93 12.89 3.02
C LYS A 111 16.35 13.13 4.47
N ALA A 112 16.59 14.39 4.85
CA ALA A 112 16.99 14.75 6.22
C ALA A 112 15.91 14.37 7.25
N LEU A 113 14.62 14.51 6.93
CA LEU A 113 13.53 14.11 7.82
C LEU A 113 13.49 12.59 8.02
N LEU A 114 13.72 11.81 6.96
CA LEU A 114 13.76 10.34 7.04
C LEU A 114 14.99 9.82 7.78
N GLU A 115 16.13 10.48 7.65
CA GLU A 115 17.34 10.18 8.46
C GLU A 115 17.10 10.36 9.95
N GLY A 116 16.18 11.25 10.34
CA GLY A 116 15.73 11.44 11.72
C GLY A 116 14.79 10.33 12.25
N ALA A 117 14.31 9.43 11.39
CA ALA A 117 13.41 8.34 11.75
C ALA A 117 13.84 6.98 11.13
N PRO A 118 15.08 6.50 11.38
CA PRO A 118 15.68 5.37 10.68
C PRO A 118 14.98 4.03 10.93
N GLN A 119 14.15 3.94 11.95
CA GLN A 119 13.38 2.74 12.31
C GLN A 119 12.16 2.51 11.40
N VAL A 120 11.71 3.54 10.65
CA VAL A 120 10.54 3.49 9.77
C VAL A 120 10.97 3.74 8.34
N ARG A 121 10.70 2.78 7.45
CA ARG A 121 10.97 2.93 6.00
C ARG A 121 9.75 3.52 5.32
N LEU A 122 9.91 4.69 4.70
CA LEU A 122 8.90 5.23 3.79
C LEU A 122 8.88 4.43 2.49
N VAL A 123 7.67 4.03 2.06
CA VAL A 123 7.41 3.39 0.77
C VAL A 123 6.30 4.14 0.04
N ILE A 124 6.43 4.22 -1.28
CA ILE A 124 5.55 5.02 -2.14
C ILE A 124 4.57 4.12 -2.87
N GLU A 125 3.28 4.41 -2.76
CA GLU A 125 2.23 3.68 -3.47
C GLU A 125 1.75 4.45 -4.71
N ASN A 126 1.46 3.72 -5.80
CA ASN A 126 0.64 4.22 -6.89
C ASN A 126 -0.83 4.24 -6.43
N ASP A 127 -1.42 5.41 -6.36
CA ASP A 127 -2.82 5.58 -5.99
C ASP A 127 -3.75 5.64 -7.22
N GLN A 128 -4.97 6.15 -7.05
CA GLN A 128 -5.96 6.25 -8.12
C GLN A 128 -6.06 7.67 -8.71
N THR A 129 -5.13 8.56 -8.37
CA THR A 129 -5.12 9.95 -8.84
C THR A 129 -4.23 10.12 -10.09
N ALA A 130 -4.49 11.15 -10.87
CA ALA A 130 -3.69 11.47 -12.04
C ALA A 130 -2.24 11.89 -11.68
N THR A 131 -2.03 12.42 -10.48
CA THR A 131 -0.72 12.92 -10.02
C THR A 131 0.15 11.84 -9.39
N ALA A 132 -0.44 10.79 -8.81
CA ALA A 132 0.28 9.74 -8.08
C ALA A 132 -0.04 8.32 -8.55
N GLY A 133 -0.92 8.15 -9.55
CA GLY A 133 -1.37 6.86 -10.09
C GLY A 133 -0.98 6.60 -11.54
N THR A 134 -0.15 7.44 -12.16
CA THR A 134 0.30 7.28 -13.55
C THR A 134 1.75 6.82 -13.64
N LEU A 135 2.08 6.04 -14.66
CA LEU A 135 3.44 5.55 -14.87
C LEU A 135 4.44 6.70 -15.06
N PRO A 136 4.16 7.75 -15.88
CA PRO A 136 5.07 8.88 -16.02
C PRO A 136 5.36 9.61 -14.70
N ALA A 137 4.34 9.85 -13.87
CA ALA A 137 4.50 10.55 -12.60
C ALA A 137 5.43 9.77 -11.65
N LEU A 138 5.23 8.46 -11.53
CA LEU A 138 6.06 7.63 -10.67
C LEU A 138 7.47 7.44 -11.22
N GLN A 139 7.65 7.31 -12.53
CA GLN A 139 8.98 7.28 -13.14
C GLN A 139 9.75 8.58 -12.87
N ALA A 140 9.10 9.74 -13.04
CA ALA A 140 9.71 11.04 -12.73
C ALA A 140 10.12 11.13 -11.26
N PHE A 141 9.24 10.74 -10.34
CA PHE A 141 9.54 10.71 -8.91
C PHE A 141 10.72 9.79 -8.58
N PHE A 142 10.70 8.53 -9.04
CA PHE A 142 11.77 7.57 -8.74
C PHE A 142 13.11 7.99 -9.37
N ALA A 143 13.11 8.62 -10.53
CA ALA A 143 14.31 9.20 -11.13
C ALA A 143 14.86 10.37 -10.28
N ALA A 144 14.00 11.30 -9.86
CA ALA A 144 14.38 12.45 -9.05
C ALA A 144 14.94 12.06 -7.68
N GLN A 145 14.26 11.13 -6.98
CA GLN A 145 14.75 10.67 -5.67
C GLN A 145 16.08 9.90 -5.78
N ALA A 146 16.31 9.15 -6.86
CA ALA A 146 17.58 8.48 -7.11
C ALA A 146 18.71 9.49 -7.34
N GLN A 147 18.45 10.57 -8.11
CA GLN A 147 19.39 11.67 -8.31
C GLN A 147 19.71 12.41 -6.99
N ALA A 148 18.74 12.51 -6.08
CA ALA A 148 18.94 13.04 -4.74
C ALA A 148 19.68 12.07 -3.77
N GLY A 149 20.10 10.91 -4.25
CA GLY A 149 20.78 9.89 -3.47
C GLY A 149 19.89 9.26 -2.39
N MET A 150 18.60 9.11 -2.69
CA MET A 150 17.63 8.42 -1.85
C MET A 150 17.39 7.01 -2.40
N GLY A 151 16.95 6.09 -1.53
CA GLY A 151 16.65 4.70 -1.88
C GLY A 151 15.23 4.31 -1.47
N LEU A 152 14.23 5.14 -1.81
CA LEU A 152 12.84 4.86 -1.46
C LEU A 152 12.32 3.67 -2.26
N GLY A 153 11.61 2.78 -1.56
CA GLY A 153 10.93 1.64 -2.17
C GLY A 153 9.51 1.98 -2.61
N MET A 154 8.94 1.09 -3.42
CA MET A 154 7.58 1.19 -3.92
C MET A 154 6.68 0.12 -3.31
N THR A 155 5.48 0.50 -2.92
CA THR A 155 4.32 -0.38 -2.82
C THR A 155 3.63 -0.39 -4.19
N PHE A 156 3.69 -1.52 -4.88
CA PHE A 156 3.05 -1.66 -6.18
C PHE A 156 1.63 -2.21 -5.99
N ASP A 157 0.62 -1.36 -6.14
CA ASP A 157 -0.77 -1.80 -6.21
C ASP A 157 -1.08 -2.26 -7.64
N MET A 158 -1.45 -3.53 -7.80
CA MET A 158 -1.69 -4.15 -9.10
C MET A 158 -2.96 -3.63 -9.79
N GLY A 159 -3.93 -3.15 -9.02
CA GLY A 159 -5.23 -2.71 -9.52
C GLY A 159 -5.32 -1.22 -9.83
N ASN A 160 -4.70 -0.37 -9.01
CA ASN A 160 -4.89 1.09 -9.08
C ASN A 160 -4.59 1.72 -10.44
N TRP A 161 -3.70 1.14 -11.23
CA TRP A 161 -3.35 1.57 -12.60
C TRP A 161 -4.57 1.73 -13.52
N HIS A 162 -5.57 0.87 -13.33
CA HIS A 162 -6.76 0.85 -14.19
C HIS A 162 -7.62 2.11 -14.07
N TRP A 163 -7.59 2.79 -12.90
CA TRP A 163 -8.34 4.05 -12.70
C TRP A 163 -7.80 5.18 -13.57
N GLN A 164 -6.52 5.14 -13.91
CA GLN A 164 -5.88 6.12 -14.78
C GLN A 164 -5.71 5.62 -16.23
N GLY A 165 -6.22 4.43 -16.56
CA GLY A 165 -6.10 3.86 -17.90
C GLY A 165 -4.68 3.34 -18.22
N GLU A 166 -3.84 3.18 -17.20
CA GLU A 166 -2.48 2.67 -17.34
C GLU A 166 -2.45 1.14 -17.46
N CYS A 167 -1.42 0.62 -18.12
CA CYS A 167 -1.18 -0.82 -18.23
C CYS A 167 -0.37 -1.32 -17.03
N PRO A 168 -0.95 -2.14 -16.12
CA PRO A 168 -0.23 -2.62 -14.94
C PRO A 168 1.01 -3.48 -15.27
N LEU A 169 1.02 -4.17 -16.41
CA LEU A 169 2.18 -4.97 -16.83
C LEU A 169 3.35 -4.08 -17.25
N GLN A 170 3.10 -3.05 -18.07
CA GLN A 170 4.12 -2.08 -18.43
C GLN A 170 4.67 -1.34 -17.19
N ALA A 171 3.79 -0.97 -16.27
CA ALA A 171 4.18 -0.35 -15.02
C ALA A 171 5.04 -1.30 -14.16
N ALA A 172 4.68 -2.59 -14.07
CA ALA A 172 5.46 -3.59 -13.34
C ALA A 172 6.86 -3.76 -13.94
N GLU A 173 6.97 -3.91 -15.28
CA GLU A 173 8.25 -4.02 -15.98
C GLU A 173 9.16 -2.80 -15.76
N ALA A 174 8.57 -1.59 -15.77
CA ALA A 174 9.33 -0.35 -15.62
C ALA A 174 9.75 -0.06 -14.17
N LEU A 175 8.93 -0.44 -13.19
CA LEU A 175 9.10 -0.06 -11.78
C LEU A 175 9.55 -1.21 -10.87
N ALA A 176 9.64 -2.45 -11.37
CA ALA A 176 10.07 -3.62 -10.59
C ALA A 176 11.33 -3.40 -9.73
N PRO A 177 12.37 -2.65 -10.19
CA PRO A 177 13.57 -2.41 -9.37
C PRO A 177 13.31 -1.65 -8.07
N TYR A 178 12.23 -0.89 -7.98
CA TYR A 178 11.86 -0.12 -6.79
C TYR A 178 10.90 -0.87 -5.87
N VAL A 179 10.23 -1.94 -6.37
CA VAL A 179 9.17 -2.62 -5.64
C VAL A 179 9.72 -3.39 -4.45
N CYS A 180 9.22 -3.06 -3.26
CA CYS A 180 9.55 -3.73 -2.01
C CYS A 180 8.31 -4.23 -1.23
N TYR A 181 7.13 -3.98 -1.77
CA TYR A 181 5.84 -4.41 -1.25
C TYR A 181 4.80 -4.43 -2.38
N VAL A 182 3.89 -5.40 -2.39
CA VAL A 182 2.87 -5.55 -3.44
C VAL A 182 1.49 -5.58 -2.82
N HIS A 183 0.58 -4.77 -3.35
CA HIS A 183 -0.85 -4.92 -3.11
C HIS A 183 -1.48 -5.78 -4.20
N CYS A 184 -1.93 -6.96 -3.79
CA CYS A 184 -2.72 -7.86 -4.64
C CYS A 184 -4.15 -7.35 -4.67
N LYS A 185 -4.52 -6.68 -5.77
CA LYS A 185 -5.85 -6.14 -6.01
C LYS A 185 -6.32 -6.59 -7.39
N GLY A 186 -7.33 -7.45 -7.42
CA GLY A 186 -8.05 -7.77 -8.65
C GLY A 186 -9.00 -6.63 -9.02
N VAL A 187 -9.34 -6.54 -10.30
CA VAL A 187 -10.26 -5.51 -10.81
C VAL A 187 -11.26 -6.07 -11.79
N GLN A 188 -12.46 -5.48 -11.77
CA GLN A 188 -13.50 -5.66 -12.79
C GLN A 188 -14.01 -4.31 -13.26
N ARG A 189 -14.41 -4.27 -14.54
CA ARG A 189 -15.03 -3.09 -15.14
C ARG A 189 -16.54 -3.21 -15.06
N LEU A 190 -17.17 -2.35 -14.26
CA LEU A 190 -18.63 -2.15 -14.28
C LEU A 190 -18.98 -0.94 -15.16
N PRO A 191 -20.26 -0.75 -15.55
CA PRO A 191 -20.68 0.45 -16.25
C PRO A 191 -20.25 1.72 -15.49
N GLY A 192 -19.38 2.52 -16.12
CA GLY A 192 -18.91 3.80 -15.59
C GLY A 192 -17.80 3.75 -14.51
N LYS A 193 -17.39 2.58 -13.99
CA LYS A 193 -16.35 2.51 -12.93
C LYS A 193 -15.56 1.21 -12.91
N TRP A 194 -14.35 1.27 -12.38
CA TRP A 194 -13.61 0.10 -11.93
C TRP A 194 -14.00 -0.26 -10.48
N VAL A 195 -13.95 -1.54 -10.16
CA VAL A 195 -14.17 -2.05 -8.79
C VAL A 195 -13.08 -3.06 -8.45
N ALA A 196 -12.69 -3.07 -7.17
CA ALA A 196 -11.79 -4.09 -6.64
C ALA A 196 -12.57 -5.40 -6.43
N VAL A 197 -11.94 -6.52 -6.81
CA VAL A 197 -12.46 -7.88 -6.64
C VAL A 197 -11.34 -8.82 -6.18
N PRO A 198 -11.65 -10.01 -5.68
CA PRO A 198 -10.65 -11.05 -5.44
C PRO A 198 -9.75 -11.25 -6.66
N LEU A 199 -8.46 -11.48 -6.42
CA LEU A 199 -7.47 -11.53 -7.52
C LEU A 199 -7.81 -12.62 -8.55
N ALA A 200 -8.39 -13.74 -8.11
CA ALA A 200 -8.84 -14.82 -9.00
C ALA A 200 -9.96 -14.42 -9.95
N GLU A 201 -10.77 -13.42 -9.58
CA GLU A 201 -11.91 -12.91 -10.34
C GLU A 201 -11.54 -11.73 -11.25
N SER A 202 -10.30 -11.28 -11.19
CA SER A 202 -9.82 -10.13 -11.95
C SER A 202 -9.87 -10.37 -13.45
N VAL A 203 -10.38 -9.39 -14.19
CA VAL A 203 -10.30 -9.36 -15.66
C VAL A 203 -8.94 -8.90 -16.18
N ALA A 204 -8.10 -8.34 -15.31
CA ALA A 204 -6.74 -7.93 -15.64
C ALA A 204 -5.78 -9.14 -15.73
N PRO A 205 -4.69 -9.05 -16.49
CA PRO A 205 -3.69 -10.12 -16.62
C PRO A 205 -2.78 -10.21 -15.37
N TRP A 206 -3.37 -10.33 -14.20
CA TRP A 206 -2.68 -10.26 -12.91
C TRP A 206 -1.53 -11.26 -12.75
N ARG A 207 -1.64 -12.45 -13.39
CA ARG A 207 -0.54 -13.44 -13.36
C ARG A 207 0.72 -12.95 -14.07
N ALA A 208 0.55 -12.26 -15.19
CA ALA A 208 1.67 -11.66 -15.91
C ALA A 208 2.31 -10.53 -15.09
N VAL A 209 1.50 -9.67 -14.48
CA VAL A 209 1.95 -8.62 -13.56
C VAL A 209 2.71 -9.23 -12.38
N LEU A 210 2.16 -10.27 -11.76
CA LEU A 210 2.78 -10.92 -10.62
C LEU A 210 4.16 -11.53 -10.98
N ARG A 211 4.31 -12.10 -12.18
CA ARG A 211 5.61 -12.61 -12.67
C ARG A 211 6.65 -11.51 -12.90
N ALA A 212 6.22 -10.33 -13.32
CA ALA A 212 7.11 -9.19 -13.54
C ALA A 212 7.62 -8.55 -12.23
N LEU A 213 6.94 -8.80 -11.11
CA LEU A 213 7.27 -8.23 -9.80
C LEU A 213 8.21 -9.13 -8.98
N PRO A 214 9.04 -8.55 -8.08
CA PRO A 214 9.97 -9.31 -7.24
C PRO A 214 9.26 -10.36 -6.39
N ALA A 215 9.75 -11.61 -6.41
CA ALA A 215 9.12 -12.73 -5.73
C ALA A 215 9.27 -12.72 -4.21
N SER A 216 10.34 -12.12 -3.70
CA SER A 216 10.75 -12.19 -2.28
C SER A 216 10.09 -11.14 -1.38
N VAL A 217 9.43 -10.13 -1.98
CA VAL A 217 8.80 -9.04 -1.21
C VAL A 217 7.48 -9.48 -0.59
N PRO A 218 7.03 -8.85 0.52
CA PRO A 218 5.70 -9.10 1.06
C PRO A 218 4.58 -8.74 0.08
N HIS A 219 3.48 -9.50 0.13
CA HIS A 219 2.28 -9.25 -0.65
C HIS A 219 1.10 -9.04 0.30
N ALA A 220 0.28 -8.02 0.08
CA ALA A 220 -0.94 -7.81 0.85
C ALA A 220 -2.18 -8.06 0.01
N ILE A 221 -3.17 -8.66 0.62
CA ILE A 221 -4.53 -8.70 0.08
C ILE A 221 -5.13 -7.31 0.26
N GLU A 222 -5.56 -6.67 -0.84
CA GLU A 222 -6.28 -5.40 -0.82
C GLU A 222 -7.48 -5.43 -1.77
N TYR A 223 -8.38 -6.37 -1.50
CA TYR A 223 -9.69 -6.51 -2.14
C TYR A 223 -10.71 -7.01 -1.13
N PRO A 224 -12.03 -6.87 -1.40
CA PRO A 224 -13.06 -7.25 -0.44
C PRO A 224 -12.97 -8.71 -0.03
N LEU A 225 -12.92 -8.96 1.28
CA LEU A 225 -13.07 -10.26 1.92
C LEU A 225 -14.49 -10.34 2.49
N VAL A 226 -15.35 -11.10 1.83
CA VAL A 226 -16.80 -11.15 2.12
C VAL A 226 -17.24 -12.60 2.29
N GLY A 227 -18.00 -12.86 3.34
CA GLY A 227 -18.58 -14.17 3.64
C GLY A 227 -19.06 -14.26 5.07
N ASP A 228 -19.82 -15.31 5.39
CA ASP A 228 -20.37 -15.52 6.74
C ASP A 228 -19.26 -15.90 7.76
N ASP A 229 -18.24 -16.61 7.31
CA ASP A 229 -17.03 -16.93 8.08
C ASP A 229 -15.82 -16.17 7.51
N LEU A 230 -15.57 -14.97 8.00
CA LEU A 230 -14.47 -14.12 7.55
C LEU A 230 -13.09 -14.73 7.83
N VAL A 231 -12.93 -15.57 8.87
CA VAL A 231 -11.66 -16.27 9.14
C VAL A 231 -11.37 -17.29 8.06
N ALA A 232 -12.38 -18.10 7.69
CA ALA A 232 -12.24 -19.10 6.63
C ALA A 232 -11.96 -18.44 5.29
N VAL A 233 -12.75 -17.43 4.89
CA VAL A 233 -12.54 -16.67 3.65
C VAL A 233 -11.14 -16.08 3.60
N THR A 234 -10.69 -15.43 4.67
CA THR A 234 -9.36 -14.81 4.72
C THR A 234 -8.26 -15.86 4.60
N ARG A 235 -8.40 -17.00 5.29
CA ARG A 235 -7.45 -18.12 5.22
C ARG A 235 -7.31 -18.67 3.79
N ASP A 236 -8.44 -18.85 3.10
CA ASP A 236 -8.45 -19.33 1.72
C ASP A 236 -7.74 -18.33 0.78
N GLN A 237 -7.97 -17.03 0.97
CA GLN A 237 -7.30 -15.99 0.17
C GLN A 237 -5.80 -15.88 0.49
N VAL A 238 -5.39 -16.04 1.75
CA VAL A 238 -3.96 -16.13 2.12
C VAL A 238 -3.29 -17.33 1.45
N ALA A 239 -3.92 -18.50 1.48
CA ALA A 239 -3.43 -19.71 0.81
C ALA A 239 -3.36 -19.50 -0.71
N PHE A 240 -4.39 -18.88 -1.30
CA PHE A 240 -4.43 -18.58 -2.73
C PHE A 240 -3.27 -17.68 -3.16
N ILE A 241 -2.98 -16.58 -2.44
CA ILE A 241 -1.86 -15.68 -2.78
C ILE A 241 -0.52 -16.41 -2.68
N ARG A 242 -0.32 -17.27 -1.67
CA ARG A 242 0.90 -18.08 -1.55
C ARG A 242 1.07 -19.00 -2.77
N ALA A 243 0.04 -19.77 -3.11
CA ALA A 243 0.06 -20.69 -4.24
C ALA A 243 0.21 -19.95 -5.59
N ALA A 244 -0.48 -18.82 -5.78
CA ALA A 244 -0.39 -18.01 -6.99
C ALA A 244 1.03 -17.48 -7.21
N ARG A 245 1.75 -17.14 -6.14
CA ARG A 245 3.12 -16.66 -6.22
C ARG A 245 4.13 -17.78 -6.48
N GLU A 246 3.91 -18.97 -5.94
CA GLU A 246 4.74 -20.17 -6.22
C GLU A 246 4.62 -20.62 -7.67
N ALA A 247 3.44 -20.38 -8.29
CA ALA A 247 3.16 -20.74 -9.68
C ALA A 247 3.53 -19.66 -10.70
N ALA A 248 3.94 -18.47 -10.27
CA ALA A 248 4.31 -17.34 -11.13
C ALA A 248 5.81 -17.33 -11.47
#